data_0d7b8d1eb046665115873fb4a28908f8
#
_entry.id   0d7b8d1eb046665115873fb4a28908f8
#
_cell.length_a   1.000
_cell.length_b   1.000
_cell.length_c   1.000
_cell.angle_alpha   90.00
_cell.angle_beta   90.00
_cell.angle_gamma   90.00
#
_symmetry.space_group_name_H-M   'P 1'
#
loop_
_entity.id
_entity.type
_entity.pdbx_description
1 polymer ?
#
loop_
_entity_poly.entity_id
_entity_poly.type
_entity_poly.pdbx_seq_one_letter_code
_entity_poly.pdbx_strand_id
1 'polypeptide(L)'
;MNANTINSKNVISGVNDLATKCPKISAMWSSKNTYTPSEASAGSNKKAWFVCPDCKQEFEASICNVVHTVQNGSTGCPVCAGRKVVPGINDLATQCPKVVPMWSDKNDYTPSEISARSERRAIFVCPDCKKEFVTSVRAMTRAIASGATCCPDCKMRMRTISAARKDEHDYAKSVGTTMAMKDGSKATCTAYHGVNNIT
;
A
#
# COMPACT_ATOMS: atom_id res chain seq x y z
N MET A 1 -18.06 33.19 -18.52
CA MET A 1 -18.13 34.04 -17.29
C MET A 1 -16.77 33.82 -16.60
N ASN A 2 -15.94 34.87 -16.58
CA ASN A 2 -14.56 34.80 -16.17
C ASN A 2 -14.48 34.56 -14.66
N ALA A 3 -13.79 33.44 -14.26
CA ALA A 3 -13.43 33.21 -12.89
C ALA A 3 -12.48 34.31 -12.42
N ASN A 4 -12.99 35.14 -11.52
CA ASN A 4 -12.32 36.27 -10.93
C ASN A 4 -11.06 35.79 -10.23
N THR A 5 -9.88 36.05 -10.80
CA THR A 5 -8.59 35.83 -10.19
C THR A 5 -8.49 36.74 -8.97
N ILE A 6 -8.87 36.23 -7.80
CA ILE A 6 -8.79 36.96 -6.55
C ILE A 6 -7.30 37.16 -6.25
N ASN A 7 -6.83 38.38 -6.42
CA ASN A 7 -5.47 38.80 -6.19
C ASN A 7 -5.13 38.55 -4.70
N SER A 8 -4.15 37.69 -4.43
CA SER A 8 -3.76 37.22 -3.09
C SER A 8 -3.22 38.33 -2.14
N LYS A 9 -3.21 39.57 -2.57
CA LYS A 9 -2.65 40.69 -1.80
C LYS A 9 -3.61 41.31 -0.79
N ASN A 10 -4.93 41.15 -0.93
CA ASN A 10 -5.91 41.71 0.00
C ASN A 10 -6.81 40.61 0.54
N VAL A 11 -6.45 40.09 1.71
CA VAL A 11 -7.30 39.15 2.47
C VAL A 11 -8.35 39.98 3.23
N ILE A 12 -9.61 39.64 3.03
CA ILE A 12 -10.76 40.24 3.74
C ILE A 12 -11.36 39.13 4.61
N SER A 13 -11.19 39.25 5.92
CA SER A 13 -11.72 38.30 6.89
C SER A 13 -13.25 38.17 6.73
N GLY A 14 -13.73 36.93 6.77
CA GLY A 14 -15.16 36.61 6.57
C GLY A 14 -15.60 36.59 5.09
N VAL A 15 -14.73 36.95 4.14
CA VAL A 15 -15.09 37.03 2.70
C VAL A 15 -14.24 36.08 1.83
N ASN A 16 -12.91 36.27 1.83
CA ASN A 16 -12.00 35.51 0.97
C ASN A 16 -10.85 34.86 1.73
N ASP A 17 -10.90 34.86 3.04
CA ASP A 17 -9.94 34.23 3.90
C ASP A 17 -10.06 32.69 3.90
N LEU A 18 -9.01 32.03 4.38
CA LEU A 18 -8.93 30.58 4.42
C LEU A 18 -9.95 29.95 5.38
N ALA A 19 -10.25 30.60 6.52
CA ALA A 19 -11.20 30.11 7.49
C ALA A 19 -12.61 30.01 6.88
N THR A 20 -13.01 31.03 6.11
CA THR A 20 -14.31 31.11 5.46
C THR A 20 -14.39 30.18 4.22
N LYS A 21 -13.36 30.17 3.38
CA LYS A 21 -13.36 29.42 2.12
C LYS A 21 -13.04 27.93 2.29
N CYS A 22 -12.24 27.57 3.28
CA CYS A 22 -11.73 26.22 3.48
C CYS A 22 -11.73 25.82 4.96
N PRO A 23 -12.92 25.65 5.60
CA PRO A 23 -13.02 25.35 7.04
C PRO A 23 -12.31 24.05 7.45
N LYS A 24 -12.26 23.06 6.56
CA LYS A 24 -11.51 21.81 6.79
C LYS A 24 -10.01 22.05 7.00
N ILE A 25 -9.43 22.99 6.28
CA ILE A 25 -8.01 23.35 6.39
C ILE A 25 -7.76 24.22 7.59
N SER A 26 -8.71 25.10 7.91
CA SER A 26 -8.68 25.87 9.16
C SER A 26 -8.64 24.97 10.38
N ALA A 27 -9.36 23.86 10.38
CA ALA A 27 -9.32 22.85 11.44
C ALA A 27 -7.97 22.09 11.54
N MET A 28 -7.16 22.12 10.48
CA MET A 28 -5.82 21.54 10.48
C MET A 28 -4.73 22.54 10.91
N TRP A 29 -5.10 23.78 11.21
CA TRP A 29 -4.14 24.84 11.51
C TRP A 29 -3.39 24.59 12.82
N SER A 30 -2.06 24.60 12.77
CA SER A 30 -1.25 24.39 13.98
C SER A 30 -1.10 25.69 14.78
N SER A 31 -1.03 25.56 16.10
CA SER A 31 -0.73 26.66 17.03
C SER A 31 0.70 27.24 16.86
N LYS A 32 1.57 26.57 16.09
CA LYS A 32 2.92 27.09 15.74
C LYS A 32 2.90 28.28 14.80
N ASN A 33 1.77 28.51 14.13
CA ASN A 33 1.66 29.64 13.23
C ASN A 33 1.56 30.96 14.00
N THR A 34 2.22 31.98 13.50
CA THR A 34 2.19 33.33 14.05
C THR A 34 1.00 34.17 13.57
N TYR A 35 0.17 33.60 12.70
CA TYR A 35 -1.02 34.22 12.11
C TYR A 35 -2.17 33.20 12.04
N THR A 36 -3.38 33.69 11.86
CA THR A 36 -4.59 32.88 11.85
C THR A 36 -5.05 32.53 10.43
N PRO A 37 -5.92 31.52 10.24
CA PRO A 37 -6.52 31.24 8.94
C PRO A 37 -7.32 32.40 8.34
N SER A 38 -7.86 33.29 9.19
CA SER A 38 -8.58 34.48 8.74
C SER A 38 -7.68 35.58 8.14
N GLU A 39 -6.37 35.49 8.37
CA GLU A 39 -5.35 36.39 7.84
C GLU A 39 -4.65 35.85 6.59
N ALA A 40 -5.08 34.70 6.11
CA ALA A 40 -4.51 34.03 4.94
C ALA A 40 -5.58 33.75 3.88
N SER A 41 -5.20 33.84 2.59
CA SER A 41 -6.08 33.42 1.49
C SER A 41 -5.82 31.98 1.08
N ALA A 42 -6.83 31.29 0.54
CA ALA A 42 -6.74 29.91 0.05
C ALA A 42 -5.71 29.72 -1.08
N GLY A 43 -5.46 30.76 -1.88
CA GLY A 43 -4.45 30.75 -2.96
C GLY A 43 -3.06 31.19 -2.54
N SER A 44 -2.79 31.38 -1.23
CA SER A 44 -1.52 31.90 -0.74
C SER A 44 -0.40 30.88 -0.87
N ASN A 45 0.75 31.33 -1.39
CA ASN A 45 2.01 30.56 -1.41
C ASN A 45 2.78 30.62 -0.08
N LYS A 46 2.28 31.37 0.92
CA LYS A 46 2.87 31.38 2.26
C LYS A 46 2.89 29.97 2.83
N LYS A 47 3.99 29.64 3.50
CA LYS A 47 4.08 28.42 4.28
C LYS A 47 3.35 28.57 5.61
N ALA A 48 2.69 27.50 6.01
CA ALA A 48 2.05 27.40 7.32
C ALA A 48 2.25 25.99 7.89
N TRP A 49 2.11 25.88 9.18
CA TRP A 49 2.11 24.61 9.90
C TRP A 49 0.70 24.07 10.01
N PHE A 50 0.56 22.78 9.72
CA PHE A 50 -0.71 22.06 9.75
C PHE A 50 -0.57 20.81 10.62
N VAL A 51 -1.63 20.43 11.31
CA VAL A 51 -1.77 19.16 12.02
C VAL A 51 -2.56 18.20 11.13
N CYS A 52 -1.99 17.06 10.79
CA CYS A 52 -2.67 16.06 9.98
C CYS A 52 -3.85 15.46 10.75
N PRO A 53 -5.07 15.42 10.20
CA PRO A 53 -6.22 14.82 10.88
C PRO A 53 -6.08 13.31 11.08
N ASP A 54 -5.33 12.62 10.21
CA ASP A 54 -5.16 11.16 10.25
C ASP A 54 -4.05 10.72 11.20
N CYS A 55 -2.81 11.17 10.95
CA CYS A 55 -1.65 10.72 11.72
C CYS A 55 -1.24 11.65 12.86
N LYS A 56 -1.94 12.78 13.05
CA LYS A 56 -1.70 13.81 14.09
C LYS A 56 -0.31 14.46 14.04
N GLN A 57 0.46 14.18 12.99
CA GLN A 57 1.78 14.79 12.81
C GLN A 57 1.67 16.21 12.26
N GLU A 58 2.52 17.08 12.78
CA GLU A 58 2.65 18.43 12.26
C GLU A 58 3.56 18.46 11.03
N PHE A 59 3.18 19.25 10.05
CA PHE A 59 3.96 19.45 8.82
C PHE A 59 3.82 20.88 8.31
N GLU A 60 4.88 21.36 7.68
CA GLU A 60 4.91 22.66 7.03
C GLU A 60 4.65 22.49 5.52
N ALA A 61 3.76 23.28 4.98
CA ALA A 61 3.49 23.32 3.54
C ALA A 61 2.94 24.68 3.11
N SER A 62 2.97 24.99 1.81
CA SER A 62 2.28 26.18 1.30
C SER A 62 0.76 25.97 1.36
N ILE A 63 0.04 27.04 1.73
CA ILE A 63 -1.40 27.00 1.91
C ILE A 63 -2.11 26.51 0.63
N CYS A 64 -1.76 27.07 -0.53
CA CYS A 64 -2.37 26.69 -1.80
C CYS A 64 -2.20 25.18 -2.12
N ASN A 65 -1.04 24.58 -1.79
CA ASN A 65 -0.81 23.15 -2.00
C ASN A 65 -1.68 22.29 -1.08
N VAL A 66 -1.84 22.69 0.18
CA VAL A 66 -2.72 21.98 1.12
C VAL A 66 -4.17 22.11 0.67
N VAL A 67 -4.60 23.31 0.26
CA VAL A 67 -5.95 23.52 -0.29
C VAL A 67 -6.23 22.60 -1.48
N HIS A 68 -5.33 22.59 -2.45
CA HIS A 68 -5.45 21.72 -3.63
C HIS A 68 -5.50 20.22 -3.28
N THR A 69 -4.62 19.76 -2.37
CA THR A 69 -4.60 18.33 -2.00
C THR A 69 -5.82 17.93 -1.18
N VAL A 70 -6.34 18.79 -0.30
CA VAL A 70 -7.53 18.52 0.50
C VAL A 70 -8.79 18.51 -0.39
N GLN A 71 -8.88 19.39 -1.37
CA GLN A 71 -9.97 19.39 -2.36
C GLN A 71 -9.98 18.10 -3.20
N ASN A 72 -8.82 17.50 -3.45
CA ASN A 72 -8.67 16.21 -4.14
C ASN A 72 -8.79 14.99 -3.19
N GLY A 73 -9.32 15.16 -1.98
CA GLY A 73 -9.58 14.06 -1.04
C GLY A 73 -8.34 13.53 -0.31
N SER A 74 -7.24 14.29 -0.27
CA SER A 74 -6.02 13.93 0.48
C SER A 74 -5.72 14.96 1.57
N THR A 75 -4.99 14.56 2.62
CA THR A 75 -4.61 15.48 3.72
C THR A 75 -3.44 16.41 3.38
N GLY A 76 -2.73 16.18 2.28
CA GLY A 76 -1.49 16.89 1.95
C GLY A 76 -0.30 16.54 2.87
N CYS A 77 -0.50 15.71 3.86
CA CYS A 77 0.52 15.32 4.83
C CYS A 77 1.62 14.47 4.19
N PRO A 78 2.90 14.85 4.31
CA PRO A 78 4.02 14.08 3.75
C PRO A 78 4.20 12.72 4.42
N VAL A 79 3.78 12.56 5.68
CA VAL A 79 3.85 11.28 6.42
C VAL A 79 2.82 10.31 5.87
N CYS A 80 1.54 10.72 5.75
CA CYS A 80 0.48 9.89 5.17
C CYS A 80 0.74 9.55 3.70
N ALA A 81 1.37 10.47 2.96
CA ALA A 81 1.79 10.24 1.58
C ALA A 81 3.04 9.34 1.44
N GLY A 82 3.68 8.94 2.55
CA GLY A 82 4.90 8.12 2.55
C GLY A 82 6.16 8.84 2.08
N ARG A 83 6.12 10.18 1.91
CA ARG A 83 7.29 10.99 1.53
C ARG A 83 8.22 11.29 2.69
N LYS A 84 7.70 11.28 3.91
CA LYS A 84 8.47 11.39 5.16
C LYS A 84 8.18 10.18 6.01
N VAL A 85 9.23 9.47 6.43
CA VAL A 85 9.11 8.32 7.34
C VAL A 85 9.19 8.83 8.77
N VAL A 86 8.29 8.34 9.60
CA VAL A 86 8.27 8.59 11.04
C VAL A 86 8.17 7.23 11.72
N PRO A 87 9.23 6.78 12.43
CA PRO A 87 9.21 5.51 13.14
C PRO A 87 8.03 5.43 14.11
N GLY A 88 7.38 4.27 14.18
CA GLY A 88 6.18 4.05 14.98
C GLY A 88 4.87 4.54 14.35
N ILE A 89 4.91 5.17 13.16
CA ILE A 89 3.71 5.69 12.49
C ILE A 89 3.52 5.09 11.09
N ASN A 90 4.44 5.36 10.18
CA ASN A 90 4.32 4.94 8.79
C ASN A 90 5.52 4.15 8.25
N ASP A 91 6.42 3.76 9.14
CA ASP A 91 7.54 2.90 8.82
C ASP A 91 7.10 1.45 8.54
N LEU A 92 7.97 0.70 7.88
CA LEU A 92 7.69 -0.66 7.46
C LEU A 92 7.52 -1.60 8.65
N ALA A 93 8.33 -1.44 9.71
CA ALA A 93 8.25 -2.31 10.89
C ALA A 93 6.90 -2.18 11.59
N THR A 94 6.37 -0.97 11.69
CA THR A 94 5.06 -0.67 12.29
C THR A 94 3.90 -1.09 11.40
N GLN A 95 3.96 -0.75 10.10
CA GLN A 95 2.86 -1.01 9.16
C GLN A 95 2.77 -2.47 8.70
N CYS A 96 3.89 -3.19 8.69
CA CYS A 96 3.96 -4.58 8.25
C CYS A 96 4.95 -5.39 9.10
N PRO A 97 4.66 -5.67 10.38
CA PRO A 97 5.59 -6.35 11.30
C PRO A 97 6.01 -7.75 10.79
N LYS A 98 5.18 -8.40 9.98
CA LYS A 98 5.51 -9.70 9.36
C LYS A 98 6.72 -9.65 8.42
N VAL A 99 7.12 -8.46 7.96
CA VAL A 99 8.29 -8.28 7.10
C VAL A 99 9.59 -8.33 7.90
N VAL A 100 9.57 -7.91 9.17
CA VAL A 100 10.77 -7.74 9.99
C VAL A 100 11.63 -9.01 10.06
N PRO A 101 11.08 -10.22 10.35
CA PRO A 101 11.87 -11.45 10.40
C PRO A 101 12.40 -11.91 9.03
N MET A 102 11.93 -11.30 7.94
CA MET A 102 12.39 -11.60 6.58
C MET A 102 13.41 -10.57 6.07
N TRP A 103 13.71 -9.55 6.85
CA TRP A 103 14.66 -8.51 6.48
C TRP A 103 16.08 -9.01 6.61
N SER A 104 16.90 -8.85 5.55
CA SER A 104 18.31 -9.23 5.59
C SER A 104 19.16 -8.13 6.23
N ASP A 105 20.13 -8.51 7.04
CA ASP A 105 21.14 -7.63 7.67
C ASP A 105 22.10 -6.99 6.65
N LYS A 106 22.07 -7.47 5.41
CA LYS A 106 22.84 -6.89 4.28
C LYS A 106 22.24 -5.60 3.73
N ASN A 107 21.08 -5.19 4.21
CA ASN A 107 20.52 -3.92 3.82
C ASN A 107 21.20 -2.75 4.56
N ASP A 108 21.44 -1.65 3.86
CA ASP A 108 22.08 -0.44 4.42
C ASP A 108 21.14 0.37 5.35
N TYR A 109 19.90 -0.06 5.53
CA TYR A 109 18.88 0.61 6.32
C TYR A 109 17.95 -0.40 6.98
N THR A 110 17.28 0.04 8.03
CA THR A 110 16.37 -0.80 8.82
C THR A 110 14.91 -0.66 8.35
N PRO A 111 14.02 -1.60 8.73
CA PRO A 111 12.58 -1.48 8.46
C PRO A 111 11.91 -0.25 9.09
N SER A 112 12.51 0.33 10.15
CA SER A 112 11.99 1.55 10.79
C SER A 112 12.36 2.85 10.06
N GLU A 113 13.32 2.77 9.12
CA GLU A 113 13.79 3.93 8.34
C GLU A 113 13.14 4.05 6.97
N ILE A 114 12.27 3.11 6.61
CA ILE A 114 11.63 3.07 5.30
C ILE A 114 10.11 2.92 5.42
N SER A 115 9.39 3.59 4.52
CA SER A 115 7.93 3.46 4.44
C SER A 115 7.52 2.13 3.81
N ALA A 116 6.45 1.52 4.30
CA ALA A 116 5.84 0.31 3.74
C ALA A 116 5.38 0.46 2.26
N ARG A 117 5.24 1.70 1.79
CA ARG A 117 4.85 2.02 0.40
C ARG A 117 6.05 2.34 -0.51
N SER A 118 7.28 2.21 -0.03
CA SER A 118 8.49 2.55 -0.76
C SER A 118 8.73 1.60 -1.94
N GLU A 119 9.09 2.16 -3.09
CA GLU A 119 9.56 1.40 -4.25
C GLU A 119 11.07 1.04 -4.16
N ARG A 120 11.74 1.46 -3.08
CA ARG A 120 13.14 1.10 -2.85
C ARG A 120 13.28 -0.41 -2.75
N ARG A 121 14.30 -0.95 -3.39
CA ARG A 121 14.60 -2.39 -3.36
C ARG A 121 15.36 -2.73 -2.09
N ALA A 122 15.02 -3.88 -1.51
CA ALA A 122 15.69 -4.44 -0.35
C ALA A 122 15.92 -5.94 -0.52
N ILE A 123 16.84 -6.47 0.24
CA ILE A 123 17.16 -7.90 0.34
C ILE A 123 16.26 -8.49 1.43
N PHE A 124 15.58 -9.57 1.08
CA PHE A 124 14.72 -10.33 2.00
C PHE A 124 15.14 -11.78 2.05
N VAL A 125 14.97 -12.42 3.19
CA VAL A 125 15.17 -13.86 3.40
C VAL A 125 13.81 -14.54 3.32
N CYS A 126 13.65 -15.50 2.44
CA CYS A 126 12.41 -16.25 2.31
C CYS A 126 12.17 -17.13 3.54
N PRO A 127 11.01 -17.09 4.19
CA PRO A 127 10.74 -17.93 5.36
C PRO A 127 10.68 -19.42 5.02
N ASP A 128 10.31 -19.78 3.79
CA ASP A 128 10.12 -21.17 3.35
C ASP A 128 11.42 -21.82 2.88
N CYS A 129 12.11 -21.20 1.91
CA CYS A 129 13.31 -21.78 1.29
C CYS A 129 14.64 -21.23 1.84
N LYS A 130 14.58 -20.25 2.75
CA LYS A 130 15.74 -19.59 3.41
C LYS A 130 16.70 -18.87 2.45
N LYS A 131 16.35 -18.75 1.18
CA LYS A 131 17.15 -18.02 0.18
C LYS A 131 16.91 -16.53 0.27
N GLU A 132 17.95 -15.75 -0.01
CA GLU A 132 17.86 -14.31 -0.17
C GLU A 132 17.32 -13.96 -1.57
N PHE A 133 16.50 -12.93 -1.63
CA PHE A 133 16.00 -12.37 -2.88
C PHE A 133 15.79 -10.87 -2.77
N VAL A 134 15.84 -10.19 -3.89
CA VAL A 134 15.70 -8.73 -3.95
C VAL A 134 14.37 -8.35 -4.58
N THR A 135 13.59 -7.56 -3.87
CA THR A 135 12.33 -7.00 -4.38
C THR A 135 12.09 -5.60 -3.83
N SER A 136 11.11 -4.85 -4.36
CA SER A 136 10.74 -3.57 -3.74
C SER A 136 9.96 -3.81 -2.44
N VAL A 137 10.14 -2.90 -1.47
CA VAL A 137 9.42 -2.94 -0.19
C VAL A 137 7.92 -2.99 -0.42
N ARG A 138 7.42 -2.18 -1.35
CA ARG A 138 5.98 -2.17 -1.70
C ARG A 138 5.49 -3.49 -2.29
N ALA A 139 6.28 -4.15 -3.12
CA ALA A 139 5.91 -5.46 -3.65
C ALA A 139 5.84 -6.51 -2.53
N MET A 140 6.79 -6.46 -1.60
CA MET A 140 6.82 -7.35 -0.44
C MET A 140 5.63 -7.15 0.48
N THR A 141 5.28 -5.91 0.83
CA THR A 141 4.13 -5.61 1.68
C THR A 141 2.81 -6.03 1.04
N ARG A 142 2.65 -5.83 -0.28
CA ARG A 142 1.48 -6.30 -1.02
C ARG A 142 1.35 -7.82 -1.03
N ALA A 143 2.46 -8.52 -1.23
CA ALA A 143 2.45 -9.99 -1.22
C ALA A 143 2.05 -10.54 0.15
N ILE A 144 2.60 -9.99 1.23
CA ILE A 144 2.22 -10.37 2.60
C ILE A 144 0.74 -10.10 2.85
N ALA A 145 0.22 -8.96 2.43
CA ALA A 145 -1.19 -8.60 2.59
C ALA A 145 -2.13 -9.54 1.83
N SER A 146 -1.71 -10.06 0.67
CA SER A 146 -2.49 -11.01 -0.14
C SER A 146 -2.24 -12.47 0.21
N GLY A 147 -1.36 -12.78 1.17
CA GLY A 147 -0.93 -14.14 1.46
C GLY A 147 -0.07 -14.80 0.37
N ALA A 148 0.44 -14.00 -0.59
CA ALA A 148 1.25 -14.50 -1.68
C ALA A 148 2.75 -14.46 -1.35
N THR A 149 3.54 -15.35 -1.97
CA THR A 149 5.00 -15.29 -1.87
C THR A 149 5.61 -14.32 -2.88
N CYS A 150 6.59 -13.52 -2.44
CA CYS A 150 7.44 -12.73 -3.32
C CYS A 150 8.72 -13.45 -3.75
N CYS A 151 9.05 -14.57 -3.12
CA CYS A 151 10.25 -15.34 -3.44
C CYS A 151 10.15 -15.92 -4.85
N PRO A 152 11.10 -15.64 -5.77
CA PRO A 152 11.07 -16.14 -7.13
C PRO A 152 11.09 -17.68 -7.19
N ASP A 153 11.93 -18.30 -6.37
CA ASP A 153 12.09 -19.76 -6.34
C ASP A 153 10.83 -20.48 -5.85
N CYS A 154 10.23 -19.99 -4.74
CA CYS A 154 8.98 -20.56 -4.24
C CYS A 154 7.82 -20.32 -5.22
N LYS A 155 7.79 -19.17 -5.88
CA LYS A 155 6.78 -18.86 -6.89
C LYS A 155 6.91 -19.76 -8.12
N MET A 156 8.13 -20.05 -8.56
CA MET A 156 8.40 -20.99 -9.64
C MET A 156 7.93 -22.40 -9.25
N ARG A 157 8.33 -22.88 -8.05
CA ARG A 157 7.92 -24.19 -7.55
C ARG A 157 6.41 -24.35 -7.45
N MET A 158 5.69 -23.33 -6.96
CA MET A 158 4.23 -23.34 -6.92
C MET A 158 3.59 -23.44 -8.30
N ARG A 159 4.15 -22.73 -9.30
CA ARG A 159 3.67 -22.81 -10.69
C ARG A 159 3.85 -24.20 -11.28
N THR A 160 5.01 -24.83 -11.05
CA THR A 160 5.28 -26.20 -11.52
C THR A 160 4.31 -27.20 -10.90
N ILE A 161 4.07 -27.11 -9.59
CA ILE A 161 3.10 -27.98 -8.89
C ILE A 161 1.66 -27.77 -9.43
N SER A 162 1.28 -26.51 -9.66
CA SER A 162 -0.04 -26.20 -10.20
C SER A 162 -0.22 -26.68 -11.64
N ALA A 163 0.83 -26.61 -12.46
CA ALA A 163 0.81 -27.15 -13.83
C ALA A 163 0.67 -28.68 -13.80
N ALA A 164 1.49 -29.40 -13.02
CA ALA A 164 1.42 -30.84 -12.88
C ALA A 164 0.03 -31.32 -12.41
N ARG A 165 -0.59 -30.63 -11.43
CA ARG A 165 -1.95 -30.94 -10.98
C ARG A 165 -3.02 -30.72 -12.06
N LYS A 166 -2.81 -29.70 -12.91
CA LYS A 166 -3.71 -29.46 -14.04
C LYS A 166 -3.61 -30.58 -15.06
N ASP A 167 -2.40 -31.00 -15.40
CA ASP A 167 -2.15 -32.11 -16.35
C ASP A 167 -2.75 -33.43 -15.84
N GLU A 168 -2.60 -33.75 -14.54
CA GLU A 168 -3.26 -34.91 -13.90
C GLU A 168 -4.78 -34.82 -13.99
N HIS A 169 -5.35 -33.65 -13.72
CA HIS A 169 -6.82 -33.46 -13.78
C HIS A 169 -7.35 -33.55 -15.22
N ASP A 170 -6.63 -32.99 -16.20
CA ASP A 170 -7.00 -33.05 -17.60
C ASP A 170 -6.83 -34.47 -18.16
N TYR A 171 -5.80 -35.23 -17.74
CA TYR A 171 -5.63 -36.64 -18.04
C TYR A 171 -6.77 -37.48 -17.45
N ALA A 172 -7.12 -37.28 -16.18
CA ALA A 172 -8.22 -37.98 -15.54
C ALA A 172 -9.58 -37.74 -16.26
N LYS A 173 -9.79 -36.51 -16.73
CA LYS A 173 -10.98 -36.20 -17.56
C LYS A 173 -10.92 -36.91 -18.91
N SER A 174 -9.78 -36.96 -19.59
CA SER A 174 -9.64 -37.62 -20.89
C SER A 174 -9.86 -39.12 -20.82
N VAL A 175 -9.33 -39.77 -19.77
CA VAL A 175 -9.53 -41.22 -19.53
C VAL A 175 -10.96 -41.51 -19.13
N GLY A 176 -11.61 -40.66 -18.31
CA GLY A 176 -13.02 -40.79 -17.96
C GLY A 176 -13.97 -40.68 -19.16
N THR A 177 -13.60 -39.84 -20.13
CA THR A 177 -14.39 -39.68 -21.38
C THR A 177 -14.20 -40.85 -22.34
N THR A 178 -13.07 -41.57 -22.26
CA THR A 178 -12.80 -42.75 -23.14
C THR A 178 -13.51 -44.04 -22.63
N MET A 179 -13.91 -44.07 -21.37
CA MET A 179 -14.64 -45.21 -20.80
C MET A 179 -16.15 -45.14 -20.93
N ALA A 180 -16.66 -44.11 -21.59
CA ALA A 180 -18.09 -44.05 -21.98
C ALA A 180 -18.32 -44.89 -23.23
N MET A 181 -18.56 -46.21 -23.10
CA MET A 181 -18.38 -47.19 -23.94
C MET A 181 -19.49 -47.89 -24.48
N LYS A 182 -19.34 -48.62 -25.38
CA LYS A 182 -19.97 -49.39 -26.41
C LYS A 182 -21.16 -50.33 -26.00
N ASP A 183 -21.54 -50.40 -24.74
CA ASP A 183 -22.57 -51.35 -24.30
C ASP A 183 -23.70 -50.76 -23.41
N GLY A 184 -23.77 -49.44 -23.28
CA GLY A 184 -24.90 -48.78 -22.61
C GLY A 184 -25.04 -49.03 -21.09
N SER A 185 -24.08 -49.67 -20.45
CA SER A 185 -24.07 -49.84 -19.00
C SER A 185 -23.39 -48.68 -18.31
N LYS A 186 -24.07 -48.03 -17.36
CA LYS A 186 -23.51 -47.00 -16.49
C LYS A 186 -22.58 -47.67 -15.45
N ALA A 187 -21.28 -47.67 -15.71
CA ALA A 187 -20.31 -47.99 -14.68
C ALA A 187 -20.20 -46.81 -13.71
N THR A 188 -20.62 -46.98 -12.49
CA THR A 188 -20.39 -46.08 -11.38
C THR A 188 -18.92 -46.13 -11.01
N CYS A 189 -18.21 -45.05 -11.29
CA CYS A 189 -16.80 -44.88 -10.89
C CYS A 189 -16.74 -44.70 -9.36
N THR A 190 -16.38 -45.75 -8.65
CA THR A 190 -16.05 -45.68 -7.23
C THR A 190 -14.71 -44.92 -7.08
N ALA A 191 -14.74 -43.85 -6.33
CA ALA A 191 -13.58 -43.00 -6.06
C ALA A 191 -12.41 -43.82 -5.50
N TYR A 192 -11.27 -43.77 -6.17
CA TYR A 192 -10.01 -44.29 -5.67
C TYR A 192 -9.49 -43.33 -4.58
N HIS A 193 -9.70 -43.69 -3.32
CA HIS A 193 -8.98 -43.09 -2.22
C HIS A 193 -7.55 -43.65 -2.22
N GLY A 194 -6.61 -42.86 -2.76
CA GLY A 194 -5.20 -43.15 -2.65
C GLY A 194 -4.75 -43.04 -1.19
N VAL A 195 -4.43 -44.20 -0.61
CA VAL A 195 -3.82 -44.29 0.73
C VAL A 195 -2.38 -43.87 0.61
N ASN A 196 -2.01 -42.67 1.11
CA ASN A 196 -0.64 -42.32 1.35
C ASN A 196 -0.19 -42.89 2.69
N ASN A 197 0.33 -44.12 2.67
CA ASN A 197 1.23 -44.59 3.71
C ASN A 197 2.65 -44.43 3.20
N ILE A 198 3.40 -43.50 3.81
CA ILE A 198 4.87 -43.53 3.80
C ILE A 198 5.28 -43.56 5.27
N THR A 199 5.81 -44.69 5.65
CA THR A 199 6.60 -44.92 6.86
C THR A 199 7.90 -44.14 6.79
#